data_59c38d7843f57111b8cb4fcaedbacc4e
#
_entry.id   59c38d7843f57111b8cb4fcaedbacc4e
#
_cell.length_a   1.000
_cell.length_b   1.000
_cell.length_c   1.000
_cell.angle_alpha   90.00
_cell.angle_beta   90.00
_cell.angle_gamma   90.00
#
_symmetry.space_group_name_H-M   'P 1'
#
loop_
_entity.id
_entity.type
_entity.pdbx_description
1 polymer ?
#
loop_
_entity_poly.entity_id
_entity_poly.type
_entity_poly.pdbx_seq_one_letter_code
_entity_poly.pdbx_strand_id
1 'polypeptide(L)'
;IDADLNGRGGQRIARPAEDGAGVVIGAIKRTLNLLRGSFAGQQQPGLGGDAADGGNRPSDSLPWTLGEWILADELTHLKIKLNGDQLDWDVERVLAIERVALEAQQQRGCTTWFYSCDFNEKCRSADYVVEFLRRIEASSAAAFRRIQYIEQPTSRHLQAADAPQMHAAAAIKPVVIDEALISYESLLMARDQGYSGIALKACKGQSESVLMAAAAQKFGMFLCVQDLTCPGASFLHSASLAAHIPGVAAVEGNSRQYC
;
A
#
# COMPACT_ATOMS: atom_id res chain seq x y z
N ILE A 1 11.91 -45.86 1.27
CA ILE A 1 11.26 -45.67 2.58
C ILE A 1 10.40 -44.41 2.43
N ASP A 2 9.16 -44.68 2.02
CA ASP A 2 8.11 -43.65 1.91
C ASP A 2 7.66 -43.23 3.31
N ALA A 3 7.57 -41.97 3.57
CA ALA A 3 6.85 -41.39 4.69
C ALA A 3 5.93 -40.29 4.19
N ASP A 4 4.68 -40.64 4.22
CA ASP A 4 3.45 -39.92 3.97
C ASP A 4 3.39 -38.58 4.77
N LEU A 5 3.25 -37.44 4.09
CA LEU A 5 2.93 -36.15 4.66
C LEU A 5 1.68 -35.58 3.98
N ASN A 6 0.56 -36.28 4.11
CA ASN A 6 -0.76 -35.75 3.84
C ASN A 6 -1.44 -35.35 5.15
N GLY A 7 -1.83 -34.09 5.23
CA GLY A 7 -2.85 -33.67 6.19
C GLY A 7 -2.63 -32.35 6.91
N ARG A 8 -2.77 -31.21 6.23
CA ARG A 8 -3.38 -30.01 6.81
C ARG A 8 -4.00 -29.19 5.69
N GLY A 9 -5.32 -29.09 5.71
CA GLY A 9 -6.12 -28.29 4.80
C GLY A 9 -5.78 -26.79 4.92
N GLY A 10 -4.93 -26.32 4.04
CA GLY A 10 -4.73 -24.89 3.81
C GLY A 10 -5.85 -24.39 2.90
N GLN A 11 -6.67 -23.50 3.37
CA GLN A 11 -7.54 -22.70 2.52
C GLN A 11 -6.69 -22.00 1.45
N ARG A 12 -6.90 -22.38 0.19
CA ARG A 12 -6.29 -21.69 -0.95
C ARG A 12 -6.86 -20.29 -1.02
N ILE A 13 -6.03 -19.29 -0.77
CA ILE A 13 -6.30 -17.91 -1.18
C ILE A 13 -6.48 -17.98 -2.70
N ALA A 14 -7.65 -17.54 -3.18
CA ALA A 14 -8.00 -17.56 -4.59
C ALA A 14 -6.91 -16.82 -5.40
N ARG A 15 -6.23 -17.56 -6.28
CA ARG A 15 -5.37 -16.96 -7.31
C ARG A 15 -6.27 -16.15 -8.25
N PRO A 16 -5.85 -14.93 -8.67
CA PRO A 16 -6.49 -14.29 -9.80
C PRO A 16 -6.37 -15.22 -11.01
N ALA A 17 -7.42 -15.34 -11.79
CA ALA A 17 -7.48 -16.18 -12.98
C ALA A 17 -6.29 -15.90 -13.90
N GLU A 18 -5.61 -16.97 -14.33
CA GLU A 18 -4.61 -16.95 -15.40
C GLU A 18 -5.35 -16.75 -16.73
N ASP A 19 -5.49 -15.49 -17.12
CA ASP A 19 -5.82 -15.17 -18.51
C ASP A 19 -4.57 -14.60 -19.19
N GLY A 20 -4.06 -15.38 -20.13
CA GLY A 20 -3.24 -15.05 -21.28
C GLY A 20 -2.09 -14.09 -21.07
N ALA A 21 -0.85 -14.59 -21.22
CA ALA A 21 0.37 -13.79 -21.39
C ALA A 21 0.25 -12.85 -22.61
N GLY A 22 -0.41 -11.72 -22.41
CA GLY A 22 -0.28 -10.53 -23.20
C GLY A 22 0.60 -9.56 -22.40
N VAL A 23 1.75 -9.21 -22.96
CA VAL A 23 2.54 -8.07 -22.47
C VAL A 23 1.68 -6.83 -22.64
N VAL A 24 0.86 -6.56 -21.62
CA VAL A 24 0.21 -5.25 -21.49
C VAL A 24 1.27 -4.36 -20.88
N ILE A 25 1.99 -3.62 -21.74
CA ILE A 25 2.55 -2.32 -21.37
C ILE A 25 1.32 -1.43 -21.17
N GLY A 26 0.56 -1.73 -20.14
CA GLY A 26 -0.68 -1.08 -19.78
C GLY A 26 -0.53 -0.48 -18.41
N ALA A 27 -0.46 0.84 -18.39
CA ALA A 27 -0.67 1.69 -17.22
C ALA A 27 0.20 1.29 -16.02
N ILE A 28 1.35 1.95 -15.88
CA ILE A 28 1.99 2.12 -14.58
C ILE A 28 0.88 2.63 -13.65
N LYS A 29 0.37 1.74 -12.79
CA LYS A 29 -0.69 2.08 -11.84
C LYS A 29 -0.09 3.05 -10.85
N ARG A 30 -0.36 4.34 -11.02
CA ARG A 30 0.21 5.41 -10.19
C ARG A 30 -0.46 5.39 -8.84
N THR A 31 0.32 5.32 -7.78
CA THR A 31 -0.13 5.47 -6.40
C THR A 31 0.20 6.88 -5.94
N LEU A 32 -0.81 7.64 -5.55
CA LEU A 32 -0.69 8.97 -4.99
C LEU A 32 -0.51 8.89 -3.47
N ASN A 33 0.56 9.49 -2.94
CA ASN A 33 0.73 9.70 -1.52
C ASN A 33 -0.06 10.95 -1.08
N LEU A 34 -1.12 10.76 -0.29
CA LEU A 34 -1.95 11.85 0.22
C LEU A 34 -1.25 12.51 1.42
N LEU A 35 -0.23 13.32 1.16
CA LEU A 35 0.58 13.98 2.19
C LEU A 35 0.38 15.49 2.29
N ARG A 36 -0.52 16.11 1.57
CA ARG A 36 -0.81 17.53 1.81
C ARG A 36 -1.74 17.66 3.01
N GLY A 37 -1.17 17.98 4.18
CA GLY A 37 -1.95 18.47 5.33
C GLY A 37 -1.57 18.01 6.72
N SER A 38 -0.31 17.73 7.06
CA SER A 38 0.06 17.70 8.49
C SER A 38 1.57 17.60 8.73
N PHE A 39 2.24 18.73 8.65
CA PHE A 39 3.47 18.99 9.41
C PHE A 39 3.49 20.41 9.99
N ALA A 40 2.34 20.92 10.42
CA ALA A 40 2.28 22.11 11.25
C ALA A 40 1.19 21.93 12.32
N GLY A 41 1.63 21.70 13.56
CA GLY A 41 0.96 22.00 14.82
C GLY A 41 -0.52 21.68 14.94
N GLN A 42 -0.85 20.68 15.76
CA GLN A 42 -2.07 20.54 16.57
C GLN A 42 -3.29 21.43 16.15
N GLN A 43 -3.84 21.21 14.99
CA GLN A 43 -5.23 21.49 14.70
C GLN A 43 -5.76 20.25 13.99
N GLN A 44 -6.96 19.81 14.38
CA GLN A 44 -7.66 18.75 13.67
C GLN A 44 -7.55 19.06 12.17
N PRO A 45 -6.93 18.21 11.34
CA PRO A 45 -7.02 18.41 9.91
C PRO A 45 -8.52 18.25 9.61
N GLY A 46 -9.16 19.35 9.31
CA GLY A 46 -10.48 19.28 8.73
C GLY A 46 -10.35 18.35 7.53
N LEU A 47 -11.31 17.47 7.35
CA LEU A 47 -11.44 16.61 6.16
C LEU A 47 -11.46 17.43 4.85
N GLY A 48 -11.34 18.76 4.95
CA GLY A 48 -11.31 19.75 3.91
C GLY A 48 -10.06 19.79 3.04
N GLY A 49 -8.91 19.30 3.50
CA GLY A 49 -7.71 19.25 2.65
C GLY A 49 -7.86 18.37 1.42
N ASP A 50 -8.84 17.48 1.44
CA ASP A 50 -9.15 16.63 0.30
C ASP A 50 -10.29 17.17 -0.57
N ALA A 51 -11.04 18.19 -0.12
CA ALA A 51 -12.19 18.72 -0.85
C ALA A 51 -12.23 20.24 -0.98
N ALA A 52 -11.78 21.02 -0.01
CA ALA A 52 -11.85 22.47 -0.06
C ALA A 52 -11.07 23.13 1.09
N ASP A 53 -9.74 23.08 1.06
CA ASP A 53 -9.03 24.10 1.82
C ASP A 53 -9.26 25.44 1.14
N GLY A 54 -9.96 26.36 1.81
CA GLY A 54 -10.15 27.73 1.35
C GLY A 54 -8.86 28.54 1.31
N GLY A 55 -7.71 27.88 1.16
CA GLY A 55 -6.41 28.49 0.92
C GLY A 55 -6.27 28.91 -0.54
N ASN A 56 -5.43 29.90 -0.80
CA ASN A 56 -5.11 30.33 -2.15
C ASN A 56 -4.49 29.16 -2.94
N ARG A 57 -5.15 28.77 -4.03
CA ARG A 57 -4.64 27.76 -4.97
C ARG A 57 -3.26 28.22 -5.50
N PRO A 58 -2.21 27.38 -5.45
CA PRO A 58 -0.94 27.69 -6.08
C PRO A 58 -1.11 27.92 -7.59
N SER A 59 -0.29 28.79 -8.16
CA SER A 59 -0.32 29.14 -9.59
C SER A 59 0.42 28.13 -10.50
N ASP A 60 0.73 26.94 -9.98
CA ASP A 60 1.57 25.94 -10.62
C ASP A 60 0.84 25.04 -11.63
N SER A 61 -0.44 25.28 -11.90
CA SER A 61 -1.31 24.51 -12.79
C SER A 61 -1.48 23.03 -12.39
N LEU A 62 -0.96 22.59 -11.24
CA LEU A 62 -1.13 21.22 -10.76
C LEU A 62 -2.52 21.04 -10.10
N PRO A 63 -3.04 19.81 -10.10
CA PRO A 63 -4.22 19.50 -9.31
C PRO A 63 -4.01 19.84 -7.83
N TRP A 64 -5.05 20.37 -7.19
CA TRP A 64 -5.00 20.84 -5.80
C TRP A 64 -5.63 19.85 -4.84
N THR A 65 -6.77 19.26 -5.23
CA THR A 65 -7.52 18.32 -4.40
C THR A 65 -7.29 16.88 -4.85
N LEU A 66 -7.62 15.91 -3.98
CA LEU A 66 -7.60 14.49 -4.31
C LEU A 66 -8.44 14.17 -5.56
N GLY A 67 -9.66 14.71 -5.63
CA GLY A 67 -10.54 14.51 -6.78
C GLY A 67 -9.92 15.00 -8.07
N GLU A 68 -9.32 16.21 -8.07
CA GLU A 68 -8.59 16.73 -9.22
C GLU A 68 -7.42 15.85 -9.64
N TRP A 69 -6.62 15.32 -8.69
CA TRP A 69 -5.53 14.39 -8.99
C TRP A 69 -6.04 13.08 -9.60
N ILE A 70 -7.13 12.53 -9.06
CA ILE A 70 -7.75 11.30 -9.62
C ILE A 70 -8.18 11.54 -11.07
N LEU A 71 -8.79 12.69 -11.35
CA LEU A 71 -9.27 13.02 -12.69
C LEU A 71 -8.11 13.30 -13.66
N ALA A 72 -7.11 14.09 -13.22
CA ALA A 72 -6.00 14.53 -14.08
C ALA A 72 -5.02 13.39 -14.43
N ASP A 73 -4.71 12.52 -13.48
CA ASP A 73 -3.74 11.46 -13.64
C ASP A 73 -4.37 10.07 -13.81
N GLU A 74 -5.70 10.01 -13.88
CA GLU A 74 -6.46 8.77 -14.02
C GLU A 74 -6.08 7.71 -12.97
N LEU A 75 -5.88 8.14 -11.72
CA LEU A 75 -5.39 7.28 -10.65
C LEU A 75 -6.36 6.15 -10.34
N THR A 76 -5.84 4.94 -10.21
CA THR A 76 -6.58 3.75 -9.80
C THR A 76 -6.04 3.13 -8.51
N HIS A 77 -4.93 3.64 -7.98
CA HIS A 77 -4.34 3.20 -6.73
C HIS A 77 -4.03 4.43 -5.88
N LEU A 78 -4.53 4.45 -4.65
CA LEU A 78 -4.35 5.56 -3.73
C LEU A 78 -3.66 5.04 -2.46
N LYS A 79 -2.54 5.67 -2.07
CA LYS A 79 -1.86 5.37 -0.82
C LYS A 79 -2.36 6.32 0.27
N ILE A 80 -2.91 5.76 1.32
CA ILE A 80 -3.50 6.48 2.45
C ILE A 80 -2.54 6.42 3.63
N LYS A 81 -2.04 7.59 4.05
CA LYS A 81 -1.23 7.72 5.27
C LYS A 81 -2.13 7.82 6.49
N LEU A 82 -1.81 7.04 7.52
CA LEU A 82 -2.56 6.87 8.74
C LEU A 82 -1.70 7.17 9.98
N ASN A 83 -2.37 7.45 11.11
CA ASN A 83 -1.68 7.81 12.35
C ASN A 83 -1.21 6.60 13.19
N GLY A 84 -1.99 5.51 13.19
CA GLY A 84 -1.65 4.28 13.92
C GLY A 84 -1.84 4.35 15.44
N ASP A 85 -2.35 5.46 15.97
CA ASP A 85 -2.61 5.71 17.39
C ASP A 85 -3.98 6.34 17.69
N GLN A 86 -4.72 6.75 16.65
CA GLN A 86 -6.03 7.37 16.73
C GLN A 86 -7.02 6.63 15.83
N LEU A 87 -7.54 5.51 16.33
CA LEU A 87 -8.32 4.57 15.52
C LEU A 87 -9.54 5.19 14.85
N ASP A 88 -10.29 6.04 15.55
CA ASP A 88 -11.47 6.70 14.97
C ASP A 88 -11.08 7.64 13.83
N TRP A 89 -9.98 8.36 13.98
CA TRP A 89 -9.44 9.24 12.94
C TRP A 89 -8.98 8.43 11.73
N ASP A 90 -8.25 7.33 11.93
CA ASP A 90 -7.74 6.48 10.86
C ASP A 90 -8.89 5.87 10.05
N VAL A 91 -9.95 5.42 10.72
CA VAL A 91 -11.15 4.90 10.06
C VAL A 91 -11.85 6.00 9.25
N GLU A 92 -12.12 7.16 9.88
CA GLU A 92 -12.79 8.27 9.19
C GLU A 92 -11.96 8.80 8.02
N ARG A 93 -10.63 8.79 8.11
CA ARG A 93 -9.71 9.16 7.03
C ARG A 93 -9.94 8.31 5.78
N VAL A 94 -10.01 6.98 5.94
CA VAL A 94 -10.27 6.06 4.82
C VAL A 94 -11.66 6.28 4.23
N LEU A 95 -12.68 6.46 5.08
CA LEU A 95 -14.05 6.69 4.62
C LEU A 95 -14.22 8.03 3.90
N ALA A 96 -13.51 9.07 4.34
CA ALA A 96 -13.50 10.37 3.66
C ALA A 96 -12.87 10.26 2.27
N ILE A 97 -11.72 9.57 2.16
CA ILE A 97 -11.05 9.33 0.87
C ILE A 97 -11.93 8.48 -0.05
N GLU A 98 -12.63 7.46 0.48
CA GLU A 98 -13.57 6.66 -0.30
C GLU A 98 -14.68 7.54 -0.92
N ARG A 99 -15.25 8.50 -0.17
CA ARG A 99 -16.29 9.40 -0.69
C ARG A 99 -15.78 10.23 -1.87
N VAL A 100 -14.61 10.87 -1.72
CA VAL A 100 -14.00 11.68 -2.79
C VAL A 100 -13.59 10.82 -3.99
N ALA A 101 -12.98 9.66 -3.73
CA ALA A 101 -12.56 8.76 -4.79
C ALA A 101 -13.76 8.20 -5.58
N LEU A 102 -14.84 7.84 -4.90
CA LEU A 102 -16.07 7.34 -5.53
C LEU A 102 -16.64 8.36 -6.51
N GLU A 103 -16.75 9.63 -6.10
CA GLU A 103 -17.23 10.72 -6.93
C GLU A 103 -16.34 10.92 -8.17
N ALA A 104 -15.03 11.07 -7.99
CA ALA A 104 -14.10 11.28 -9.08
C ALA A 104 -14.04 10.07 -10.05
N GLN A 105 -14.07 8.84 -9.52
CA GLN A 105 -14.06 7.63 -10.35
C GLN A 105 -15.36 7.47 -11.15
N GLN A 106 -16.51 7.83 -10.58
CA GLN A 106 -17.79 7.85 -11.30
C GLN A 106 -17.76 8.84 -12.47
N GLN A 107 -17.20 10.04 -12.28
CA GLN A 107 -17.06 11.04 -13.33
C GLN A 107 -16.26 10.53 -14.54
N ARG A 108 -15.24 9.71 -14.32
CA ARG A 108 -14.42 9.12 -15.41
C ARG A 108 -14.89 7.73 -15.86
N GLY A 109 -16.00 7.22 -15.34
CA GLY A 109 -16.50 5.87 -15.65
C GLY A 109 -15.58 4.73 -15.18
N CYS A 110 -14.71 4.97 -14.19
CA CYS A 110 -13.84 3.95 -13.64
C CYS A 110 -14.59 3.14 -12.57
N THR A 111 -14.61 1.83 -12.72
CA THR A 111 -15.32 0.92 -11.80
C THR A 111 -14.40 0.19 -10.82
N THR A 112 -13.08 0.26 -11.05
CA THR A 112 -12.11 -0.53 -10.26
C THR A 112 -10.94 0.35 -9.82
N TRP A 113 -10.79 0.52 -8.49
CA TRP A 113 -9.65 1.19 -7.86
C TRP A 113 -9.35 0.58 -6.50
N PHE A 114 -8.16 0.87 -5.96
CA PHE A 114 -7.63 0.23 -4.78
C PHE A 114 -6.97 1.22 -3.83
N TYR A 115 -6.84 0.81 -2.56
CA TYR A 115 -6.15 1.54 -1.51
C TYR A 115 -5.00 0.73 -0.93
N SER A 116 -3.90 1.38 -0.60
CA SER A 116 -2.92 0.90 0.36
C SER A 116 -2.98 1.78 1.61
N CYS A 117 -2.99 1.17 2.78
CA CYS A 117 -3.06 1.86 4.06
C CYS A 117 -1.69 1.78 4.74
N ASP A 118 -1.01 2.93 4.89
CA ASP A 118 0.34 2.99 5.40
C ASP A 118 0.39 3.69 6.75
N PHE A 119 0.79 2.94 7.76
CA PHE A 119 0.91 3.41 9.14
C PHE A 119 2.30 3.90 9.51
N ASN A 120 3.30 3.72 8.64
CA ASN A 120 4.67 4.15 8.87
C ASN A 120 5.19 3.81 10.28
N GLU A 121 5.06 2.54 10.70
CA GLU A 121 5.57 1.99 11.95
C GLU A 121 4.85 2.45 13.25
N LYS A 122 3.73 3.15 13.16
CA LYS A 122 3.13 3.84 14.32
C LYS A 122 2.20 2.98 15.17
N CYS A 123 1.70 1.86 14.65
CA CYS A 123 0.85 0.96 15.44
C CYS A 123 1.66 0.27 16.54
N ARG A 124 1.12 0.25 17.75
CA ARG A 124 1.75 -0.42 18.88
C ARG A 124 1.60 -1.95 18.86
N SER A 125 0.55 -2.45 18.18
CA SER A 125 0.24 -3.87 18.11
C SER A 125 -0.48 -4.23 16.82
N ALA A 126 -0.50 -5.52 16.48
CA ALA A 126 -1.30 -6.08 15.39
C ALA A 126 -2.81 -5.98 15.65
N ASP A 127 -3.24 -5.97 16.93
CA ASP A 127 -4.66 -5.84 17.29
C ASP A 127 -5.25 -4.52 16.82
N TYR A 128 -4.45 -3.44 16.82
CA TYR A 128 -4.87 -2.17 16.25
C TYR A 128 -5.26 -2.31 14.77
N VAL A 129 -4.42 -3.00 14.00
CA VAL A 129 -4.66 -3.23 12.56
C VAL A 129 -5.91 -4.09 12.34
N VAL A 130 -6.08 -5.13 13.14
CA VAL A 130 -7.27 -6.00 13.08
C VAL A 130 -8.54 -5.21 13.36
N GLU A 131 -8.53 -4.40 14.42
CA GLU A 131 -9.69 -3.58 14.78
C GLU A 131 -9.98 -2.50 13.75
N PHE A 132 -8.95 -1.84 13.21
CA PHE A 132 -9.07 -0.90 12.10
C PHE A 132 -9.78 -1.54 10.90
N LEU A 133 -9.32 -2.71 10.46
CA LEU A 133 -9.90 -3.42 9.32
C LEU A 133 -11.36 -3.81 9.57
N ARG A 134 -11.68 -4.29 10.78
CA ARG A 134 -13.06 -4.64 11.18
C ARG A 134 -14.00 -3.42 11.16
N ARG A 135 -13.53 -2.26 11.64
CA ARG A 135 -14.33 -1.03 11.63
C ARG A 135 -14.56 -0.50 10.23
N ILE A 136 -13.56 -0.56 9.36
CA ILE A 136 -13.74 -0.20 7.94
C ILE A 136 -14.78 -1.13 7.29
N GLU A 137 -14.67 -2.43 7.50
CA GLU A 137 -15.61 -3.41 6.95
C GLU A 137 -17.05 -3.15 7.43
N ALA A 138 -17.22 -2.91 8.72
CA ALA A 138 -18.52 -2.60 9.32
C ALA A 138 -19.11 -1.28 8.81
N SER A 139 -18.28 -0.26 8.56
CA SER A 139 -18.72 1.05 8.10
C SER A 139 -18.93 1.11 6.59
N SER A 140 -18.10 0.44 5.81
CA SER A 140 -18.16 0.40 4.34
C SER A 140 -17.51 -0.86 3.79
N ALA A 141 -18.31 -1.85 3.48
CA ALA A 141 -17.85 -3.07 2.81
C ALA A 141 -17.19 -2.77 1.44
N ALA A 142 -17.56 -1.67 0.79
CA ALA A 142 -16.96 -1.24 -0.47
C ALA A 142 -15.54 -0.72 -0.26
N ALA A 143 -15.33 0.20 0.69
CA ALA A 143 -14.00 0.69 1.06
C ALA A 143 -13.09 -0.46 1.52
N PHE A 144 -13.61 -1.35 2.37
CA PHE A 144 -12.87 -2.53 2.83
C PHE A 144 -12.40 -3.42 1.67
N ARG A 145 -13.27 -3.72 0.69
CA ARG A 145 -12.87 -4.52 -0.48
C ARG A 145 -11.76 -3.86 -1.29
N ARG A 146 -11.73 -2.52 -1.34
CA ARG A 146 -10.71 -1.76 -2.07
C ARG A 146 -9.37 -1.70 -1.36
N ILE A 147 -9.30 -1.92 -0.06
CA ILE A 147 -8.01 -2.05 0.63
C ILE A 147 -7.28 -3.27 0.08
N GLN A 148 -6.19 -3.02 -0.62
CA GLN A 148 -5.36 -4.04 -1.26
C GLN A 148 -4.34 -4.60 -0.28
N TYR A 149 -3.72 -3.73 0.54
CA TYR A 149 -2.78 -4.12 1.58
C TYR A 149 -2.64 -3.06 2.67
N ILE A 150 -2.09 -3.50 3.80
CA ILE A 150 -1.62 -2.67 4.91
C ILE A 150 -0.10 -2.63 4.84
N GLU A 151 0.51 -1.44 4.95
CA GLU A 151 1.95 -1.26 4.85
C GLU A 151 2.56 -0.90 6.19
N GLN A 152 3.67 -1.58 6.53
CA GLN A 152 4.53 -1.38 7.70
C GLN A 152 3.79 -0.82 8.94
N PRO A 153 2.83 -1.57 9.49
CA PRO A 153 2.02 -1.03 10.58
C PRO A 153 2.83 -0.81 11.86
N THR A 154 3.78 -1.70 12.17
CA THR A 154 4.55 -1.67 13.41
C THR A 154 6.02 -1.40 13.17
N SER A 155 6.76 -1.15 14.27
CA SER A 155 8.18 -0.80 14.26
C SER A 155 9.02 -1.72 13.36
N ARG A 156 10.01 -1.13 12.70
CA ARG A 156 11.01 -1.85 11.87
C ARG A 156 11.95 -2.77 12.66
N HIS A 157 11.93 -2.71 13.98
CA HIS A 157 12.81 -3.52 14.83
C HIS A 157 12.29 -4.95 14.97
N LEU A 158 12.34 -5.72 13.87
CA LEU A 158 11.83 -7.11 13.81
C LEU A 158 12.53 -8.06 14.80
N GLN A 159 13.74 -7.72 15.24
CA GLN A 159 14.53 -8.53 16.18
C GLN A 159 14.17 -8.28 17.65
N ALA A 160 13.31 -7.30 17.95
CA ALA A 160 12.87 -7.04 19.30
C ALA A 160 12.13 -8.25 19.87
N ALA A 161 12.38 -8.56 21.16
CA ALA A 161 11.76 -9.74 21.79
C ALA A 161 10.23 -9.67 21.85
N ASP A 162 9.68 -8.47 21.80
CA ASP A 162 8.25 -8.15 21.80
C ASP A 162 7.73 -7.71 20.43
N ALA A 163 8.48 -7.99 19.35
CA ALA A 163 8.05 -7.62 18.00
C ALA A 163 6.66 -8.18 17.68
N PRO A 164 5.70 -7.32 17.26
CA PRO A 164 4.32 -7.75 17.02
C PRO A 164 4.20 -8.75 15.89
N GLN A 165 3.34 -9.77 16.06
CA GLN A 165 3.07 -10.80 15.08
C GLN A 165 1.90 -10.41 14.20
N MET A 166 2.08 -10.41 12.87
CA MET A 166 1.10 -9.92 11.90
C MET A 166 0.10 -10.98 11.39
N HIS A 167 0.21 -12.23 11.82
CA HIS A 167 -0.59 -13.35 11.30
C HIS A 167 -2.11 -13.07 11.31
N ALA A 168 -2.64 -12.49 12.41
CA ALA A 168 -4.06 -12.18 12.53
C ALA A 168 -4.51 -11.09 11.55
N ALA A 169 -3.72 -10.05 11.36
CA ALA A 169 -3.98 -8.98 10.40
C ALA A 169 -3.85 -9.48 8.95
N ALA A 170 -2.80 -10.27 8.68
CA ALA A 170 -2.53 -10.84 7.36
C ALA A 170 -3.59 -11.87 6.90
N ALA A 171 -4.31 -12.47 7.84
CA ALA A 171 -5.46 -13.32 7.52
C ALA A 171 -6.67 -12.53 6.98
N ILE A 172 -6.73 -11.21 7.22
CA ILE A 172 -7.81 -10.32 6.77
C ILE A 172 -7.40 -9.60 5.48
N LYS A 173 -6.24 -8.98 5.46
CA LYS A 173 -5.66 -8.27 4.30
C LYS A 173 -4.15 -8.51 4.26
N PRO A 174 -3.50 -8.53 3.08
CA PRO A 174 -2.05 -8.57 2.98
C PRO A 174 -1.40 -7.51 3.86
N VAL A 175 -0.39 -7.89 4.65
CA VAL A 175 0.45 -6.97 5.42
C VAL A 175 1.83 -6.94 4.79
N VAL A 176 2.24 -5.77 4.31
CA VAL A 176 3.45 -5.55 3.53
C VAL A 176 4.53 -4.92 4.41
N ILE A 177 5.71 -5.52 4.39
CA ILE A 177 6.90 -4.93 5.03
C ILE A 177 7.55 -3.92 4.09
N ASP A 178 7.93 -2.74 4.62
CA ASP A 178 8.62 -1.67 3.89
C ASP A 178 9.89 -1.19 4.60
N GLU A 179 9.78 -0.39 5.65
CA GLU A 179 10.93 0.21 6.34
C GLU A 179 11.88 -0.85 6.91
N ALA A 180 11.33 -1.96 7.38
CA ALA A 180 12.11 -3.08 7.92
C ALA A 180 12.71 -3.99 6.84
N LEU A 181 12.30 -3.87 5.57
CA LEU A 181 12.81 -4.68 4.46
C LEU A 181 14.15 -4.12 3.97
N ILE A 182 15.24 -4.54 4.58
CA ILE A 182 16.60 -4.07 4.26
C ILE A 182 17.53 -5.15 3.70
N SER A 183 17.17 -6.42 3.84
CA SER A 183 17.95 -7.56 3.37
C SER A 183 17.07 -8.80 3.20
N TYR A 184 17.65 -9.85 2.61
CA TYR A 184 16.99 -11.15 2.52
C TYR A 184 16.65 -11.76 3.88
N GLU A 185 17.52 -11.58 4.88
CA GLU A 185 17.29 -12.05 6.25
C GLU A 185 16.09 -11.33 6.88
N SER A 186 15.94 -10.01 6.65
CA SER A 186 14.78 -9.27 7.14
C SER A 186 13.48 -9.72 6.47
N LEU A 187 13.52 -10.14 5.21
CA LEU A 187 12.37 -10.76 4.53
C LEU A 187 11.96 -12.06 5.23
N LEU A 188 12.92 -12.93 5.55
CA LEU A 188 12.63 -14.20 6.24
C LEU A 188 12.04 -13.96 7.63
N MET A 189 12.61 -13.05 8.41
CA MET A 189 12.08 -12.66 9.72
C MET A 189 10.66 -12.11 9.62
N ALA A 190 10.42 -11.20 8.69
CA ALA A 190 9.09 -10.63 8.46
C ALA A 190 8.06 -11.71 8.12
N ARG A 191 8.40 -12.62 7.21
CA ARG A 191 7.54 -13.76 6.87
C ARG A 191 7.20 -14.60 8.09
N ASP A 192 8.20 -14.92 8.92
CA ASP A 192 8.02 -15.74 10.11
C ASP A 192 7.17 -15.00 11.17
N GLN A 193 7.17 -13.65 11.17
CA GLN A 193 6.29 -12.80 11.98
C GLN A 193 4.91 -12.55 11.34
N GLY A 194 4.60 -13.17 10.19
CA GLY A 194 3.28 -13.13 9.57
C GLY A 194 3.08 -11.99 8.57
N TYR A 195 4.12 -11.25 8.19
CA TYR A 195 4.02 -10.37 7.02
C TYR A 195 3.79 -11.23 5.78
N SER A 196 2.81 -10.83 4.96
CA SER A 196 2.38 -11.58 3.78
C SER A 196 2.70 -10.88 2.45
N GLY A 197 3.43 -9.76 2.50
CA GLY A 197 3.86 -9.03 1.31
C GLY A 197 5.13 -8.22 1.55
N ILE A 198 5.73 -7.74 0.47
CA ILE A 198 6.95 -6.92 0.50
C ILE A 198 6.83 -5.70 -0.42
N ALA A 199 7.43 -4.57 0.01
CA ALA A 199 7.59 -3.36 -0.77
C ALA A 199 9.03 -3.26 -1.30
N LEU A 200 9.22 -3.54 -2.58
CA LEU A 200 10.52 -3.46 -3.23
C LEU A 200 10.88 -2.02 -3.55
N LYS A 201 12.14 -1.66 -3.34
CA LYS A 201 12.67 -0.33 -3.67
C LYS A 201 14.00 -0.47 -4.39
N ALA A 202 14.04 -0.09 -5.67
CA ALA A 202 15.27 -0.15 -6.49
C ALA A 202 16.44 0.62 -5.86
N CYS A 203 16.16 1.70 -5.12
CA CYS A 203 17.15 2.51 -4.43
C CYS A 203 17.85 1.80 -3.25
N LYS A 204 17.26 0.71 -2.71
CA LYS A 204 17.91 -0.15 -1.71
C LYS A 204 18.88 -1.17 -2.33
N GLY A 205 18.99 -1.21 -3.66
CA GLY A 205 19.84 -2.12 -4.43
C GLY A 205 19.03 -2.96 -5.43
N GLN A 206 19.40 -2.88 -6.70
CA GLN A 206 18.70 -3.60 -7.76
C GLN A 206 18.82 -5.13 -7.59
N SER A 207 20.01 -5.64 -7.37
CA SER A 207 20.26 -7.09 -7.21
C SER A 207 19.53 -7.64 -6.01
N GLU A 208 19.53 -6.92 -4.89
CA GLU A 208 18.81 -7.26 -3.67
C GLU A 208 17.29 -7.27 -3.93
N SER A 209 16.77 -6.28 -4.63
CA SER A 209 15.34 -6.21 -4.98
C SER A 209 14.93 -7.39 -5.86
N VAL A 210 15.74 -7.80 -6.84
CA VAL A 210 15.46 -8.97 -7.68
C VAL A 210 15.49 -10.26 -6.88
N LEU A 211 16.46 -10.42 -5.98
CA LEU A 211 16.56 -11.59 -5.09
C LEU A 211 15.32 -11.67 -4.17
N MET A 212 14.95 -10.56 -3.52
CA MET A 212 13.78 -10.51 -2.65
C MET A 212 12.48 -10.73 -3.42
N ALA A 213 12.37 -10.23 -4.66
CA ALA A 213 11.22 -10.50 -5.52
C ALA A 213 11.06 -12.00 -5.82
N ALA A 214 12.16 -12.66 -6.20
CA ALA A 214 12.15 -14.10 -6.47
C ALA A 214 11.77 -14.91 -5.23
N ALA A 215 12.29 -14.53 -4.06
CA ALA A 215 11.95 -15.16 -2.80
C ALA A 215 10.47 -14.97 -2.44
N ALA A 216 9.96 -13.74 -2.57
CA ALA A 216 8.56 -13.42 -2.30
C ALA A 216 7.61 -14.21 -3.23
N GLN A 217 7.94 -14.34 -4.51
CA GLN A 217 7.18 -15.18 -5.44
C GLN A 217 7.18 -16.65 -5.00
N LYS A 218 8.35 -17.17 -4.62
CA LYS A 218 8.47 -18.55 -4.10
C LYS A 218 7.62 -18.78 -2.84
N PHE A 219 7.52 -17.77 -1.98
CA PHE A 219 6.74 -17.84 -0.75
C PHE A 219 5.27 -17.45 -0.92
N GLY A 220 4.84 -17.08 -2.13
CA GLY A 220 3.47 -16.63 -2.40
C GLY A 220 3.10 -15.29 -1.75
N MET A 221 4.09 -14.42 -1.52
CA MET A 221 3.90 -13.11 -0.89
C MET A 221 3.41 -12.06 -1.89
N PHE A 222 2.62 -11.12 -1.41
CA PHE A 222 2.20 -9.96 -2.18
C PHE A 222 3.39 -9.06 -2.54
N LEU A 223 3.39 -8.51 -3.76
CA LEU A 223 4.49 -7.68 -4.27
C LEU A 223 3.99 -6.30 -4.67
N CYS A 224 4.64 -5.26 -4.16
CA CYS A 224 4.58 -3.91 -4.71
C CYS A 224 5.99 -3.32 -4.88
N VAL A 225 6.10 -2.30 -5.72
CA VAL A 225 7.35 -1.53 -5.92
C VAL A 225 7.10 -0.09 -5.55
N GLN A 226 8.04 0.54 -4.87
CA GLN A 226 7.94 1.92 -4.40
C GLN A 226 9.15 2.73 -4.82
N ASP A 227 8.95 4.03 -5.10
CA ASP A 227 9.97 4.92 -5.64
C ASP A 227 10.70 5.78 -4.61
N LEU A 228 10.25 5.81 -3.35
CA LEU A 228 10.74 6.73 -2.30
C LEU A 228 10.70 8.21 -2.71
N THR A 229 9.76 8.63 -3.54
CA THR A 229 9.68 10.02 -4.04
C THR A 229 10.93 10.45 -4.80
N CYS A 230 11.55 9.52 -5.52
CA CYS A 230 12.75 9.78 -6.32
C CYS A 230 12.36 10.20 -7.74
N PRO A 231 12.64 11.43 -8.18
CA PRO A 231 12.29 11.91 -9.51
C PRO A 231 13.27 11.42 -10.59
N GLY A 232 12.93 11.68 -11.85
CA GLY A 232 13.82 11.48 -13.00
C GLY A 232 14.24 10.03 -13.21
N ALA A 233 15.52 9.79 -13.42
CA ALA A 233 16.06 8.47 -13.73
C ALA A 233 15.82 7.43 -12.64
N SER A 234 15.77 7.81 -11.37
CA SER A 234 15.48 6.91 -10.25
C SER A 234 14.05 6.40 -10.31
N PHE A 235 13.09 7.26 -10.66
CA PHE A 235 11.70 6.84 -10.86
C PHE A 235 11.57 5.88 -12.05
N LEU A 236 12.24 6.20 -13.18
CA LEU A 236 12.26 5.32 -14.36
C LEU A 236 12.87 3.95 -14.05
N HIS A 237 13.90 3.91 -13.21
CA HIS A 237 14.50 2.66 -12.74
C HIS A 237 13.50 1.84 -11.91
N SER A 238 12.81 2.45 -10.95
CA SER A 238 11.78 1.77 -10.15
C SER A 238 10.62 1.27 -11.02
N ALA A 239 10.17 2.07 -11.97
CA ALA A 239 9.11 1.69 -12.92
C ALA A 239 9.57 0.53 -13.83
N SER A 240 10.82 0.56 -14.31
CA SER A 240 11.41 -0.52 -15.08
C SER A 240 11.51 -1.81 -14.26
N LEU A 241 11.98 -1.73 -13.02
CA LEU A 241 12.03 -2.88 -12.10
C LEU A 241 10.64 -3.51 -11.95
N ALA A 242 9.63 -2.68 -11.70
CA ALA A 242 8.25 -3.15 -11.55
C ALA A 242 7.71 -3.82 -12.81
N ALA A 243 8.04 -3.30 -13.99
CA ALA A 243 7.59 -3.84 -15.27
C ALA A 243 8.21 -5.22 -15.59
N HIS A 244 9.39 -5.52 -15.03
CA HIS A 244 10.12 -6.77 -15.29
C HIS A 244 9.93 -7.85 -14.22
N ILE A 245 9.32 -7.52 -13.07
CA ILE A 245 9.03 -8.49 -12.01
C ILE A 245 7.59 -8.96 -12.15
N PRO A 246 7.34 -10.24 -12.50
CA PRO A 246 5.98 -10.78 -12.56
C PRO A 246 5.25 -10.68 -11.22
N GLY A 247 3.96 -10.39 -11.27
CA GLY A 247 3.11 -10.39 -10.07
C GLY A 247 3.18 -9.12 -9.22
N VAL A 248 3.89 -8.07 -9.66
CA VAL A 248 3.81 -6.76 -9.01
C VAL A 248 2.40 -6.21 -9.16
N ALA A 249 1.72 -5.99 -8.02
CA ALA A 249 0.32 -5.58 -7.99
C ALA A 249 0.15 -4.06 -8.05
N ALA A 250 1.14 -3.30 -7.57
CA ALA A 250 1.10 -1.83 -7.54
C ALA A 250 2.51 -1.24 -7.62
N VAL A 251 2.60 -0.04 -8.21
CA VAL A 251 3.82 0.80 -8.21
C VAL A 251 3.47 2.13 -7.57
N GLU A 252 4.21 2.52 -6.52
CA GLU A 252 4.12 3.85 -5.94
C GLU A 252 5.02 4.80 -6.74
N GLY A 253 4.40 5.88 -7.25
CA GLY A 253 5.10 6.94 -7.96
C GLY A 253 4.50 8.28 -7.57
N ASN A 254 5.13 8.98 -6.63
CA ASN A 254 4.63 10.23 -6.07
C ASN A 254 5.51 11.45 -6.39
N SER A 255 6.57 11.26 -7.20
CA SER A 255 7.53 12.32 -7.52
C SER A 255 6.88 13.54 -8.17
N ARG A 256 5.86 13.35 -9.01
CA ARG A 256 5.18 14.46 -9.70
C ARG A 256 4.53 15.47 -8.76
N GLN A 257 4.22 15.09 -7.52
CA GLN A 257 3.66 16.00 -6.52
C GLN A 257 4.68 16.98 -5.94
N TYR A 258 5.96 16.69 -6.14
CA TYR A 258 7.06 17.42 -5.52
C TYR A 258 8.05 18.02 -6.53
N CYS A 259 7.81 17.84 -7.84
CA CYS A 259 8.72 18.30 -8.91
C CYS A 259 7.95 19.11 -9.96
#